data_3c109b24a6a7cbc81e86df7a54fcc860
#
_entry.id   3c109b24a6a7cbc81e86df7a54fcc860
#
_cell.length_a   1.000
_cell.length_b   1.000
_cell.length_c   1.000
_cell.angle_alpha   90.00
_cell.angle_beta   90.00
_cell.angle_gamma   90.00
#
_symmetry.space_group_name_H-M   'P 1'
#
loop_
_entity.id
_entity.type
_entity.pdbx_description
1 polymer ?
#
loop_
_entity_poly.entity_id
_entity_poly.type
_entity_poly.pdbx_seq_one_letter_code
_entity_poly.pdbx_strand_id
1 'polypeptide(L)'
;MTGEVSQVIKEVFTAIDNTVVGVYDSINDRTNICDTKWIKPLMIVTDSNGDEYRILTVESDEWVTWEPVQQNNTNDLEGVITLPAPFWITGTMLAANREWTIASNNLLSKLPLVWLLEVIRMTKYGRESTYDFDADVRLFFLDETNTVQFYTADHRANVMYPMEKLSGEFIRCVNENKSFKTLEDFELITFSRFGTEQREGIFQNILDANLSGVELRVRLTKYKANCKC
;
A
#
# COMPACT_ATOMS: atom_id res chain seq x y z
N MET A 1 17.98 16.32 7.14
CA MET A 1 18.40 15.06 7.80
C MET A 1 17.30 14.00 7.81
N THR A 2 16.05 14.35 8.08
CA THR A 2 14.90 13.42 7.91
C THR A 2 14.72 12.98 6.46
N GLY A 3 15.07 13.81 5.48
CA GLY A 3 14.97 13.48 4.06
C GLY A 3 15.78 12.27 3.61
N GLU A 4 16.89 11.94 4.28
CA GLU A 4 17.66 10.73 3.94
C GLU A 4 16.93 9.45 4.34
N VAL A 5 16.29 9.43 5.52
CA VAL A 5 15.50 8.27 5.97
C VAL A 5 14.25 8.10 5.11
N SER A 6 13.53 9.19 4.86
CA SER A 6 12.33 9.16 4.01
C SER A 6 12.65 8.69 2.59
N GLN A 7 13.80 9.10 2.03
CA GLN A 7 14.25 8.67 0.71
C GLN A 7 14.55 7.16 0.68
N VAL A 8 15.26 6.66 1.69
CA VAL A 8 15.59 5.23 1.79
C VAL A 8 14.33 4.37 1.94
N ILE A 9 13.37 4.83 2.74
CA ILE A 9 12.08 4.13 2.91
C ILE A 9 11.29 4.16 1.58
N LYS A 10 11.32 5.28 0.87
CA LYS A 10 10.71 5.38 -0.45
C LYS A 10 11.34 4.41 -1.46
N GLU A 11 12.66 4.25 -1.43
CA GLU A 11 13.36 3.27 -2.29
C GLU A 11 12.92 1.84 -2.00
N VAL A 12 12.76 1.47 -0.73
CA VAL A 12 12.21 0.16 -0.34
C VAL A 12 10.78 0.02 -0.84
N PHE A 13 9.95 1.05 -0.66
CA PHE A 13 8.57 1.05 -1.11
C PHE A 13 8.46 0.90 -2.64
N THR A 14 9.29 1.59 -3.41
CA THR A 14 9.30 1.47 -4.89
C THR A 14 9.82 0.12 -5.39
N ALA A 15 10.44 -0.68 -4.52
CA ALA A 15 10.85 -2.05 -4.83
C ALA A 15 9.74 -3.08 -4.60
N ILE A 16 8.57 -2.67 -4.10
CA ILE A 16 7.42 -3.58 -3.95
C ILE A 16 7.01 -4.06 -5.34
N ASP A 17 6.98 -5.38 -5.50
CA ASP A 17 6.50 -6.01 -6.71
C ASP A 17 4.97 -5.90 -6.78
N ASN A 18 4.47 -5.17 -7.77
CA ASN A 18 3.05 -4.97 -8.04
C ASN A 18 2.49 -5.92 -9.09
N THR A 19 3.15 -7.06 -9.33
CA THR A 19 2.67 -8.07 -10.27
C THR A 19 2.19 -9.32 -9.54
N VAL A 20 1.19 -9.97 -10.10
CA VAL A 20 0.72 -11.31 -9.69
C VAL A 20 0.61 -12.19 -10.92
N VAL A 21 0.59 -13.51 -10.72
CA VAL A 21 0.38 -14.46 -11.82
C VAL A 21 -0.99 -15.09 -11.69
N GLY A 22 -1.80 -14.96 -12.74
CA GLY A 22 -3.12 -15.53 -12.83
C GLY A 22 -3.22 -16.64 -13.87
N VAL A 23 -4.06 -17.63 -13.60
CA VAL A 23 -4.41 -18.71 -14.52
C VAL A 23 -5.92 -18.74 -14.69
N TYR A 24 -6.37 -18.52 -15.92
CA TYR A 24 -7.79 -18.51 -16.22
C TYR A 24 -8.40 -19.91 -16.11
N ASP A 25 -9.54 -19.99 -15.42
CA ASP A 25 -10.34 -21.18 -15.24
C ASP A 25 -11.64 -21.02 -16.05
N SER A 26 -11.65 -21.56 -17.26
CA SER A 26 -12.78 -21.46 -18.21
C SER A 26 -14.04 -22.19 -17.75
N ILE A 27 -13.94 -23.09 -16.76
CA ILE A 27 -15.11 -23.82 -16.23
C ILE A 27 -15.92 -22.92 -15.29
N ASN A 28 -15.22 -22.13 -14.48
CA ASN A 28 -15.83 -21.30 -13.46
C ASN A 28 -15.82 -19.79 -13.81
N ASP A 29 -15.32 -19.42 -15.00
CA ASP A 29 -15.22 -18.04 -15.51
C ASP A 29 -14.55 -17.11 -14.49
N ARG A 30 -13.34 -17.49 -14.08
CA ARG A 30 -12.54 -16.77 -13.07
C ARG A 30 -11.05 -16.95 -13.30
N THR A 31 -10.24 -16.07 -12.73
CA THR A 31 -8.79 -16.20 -12.74
C THR A 31 -8.30 -16.64 -11.37
N ASN A 32 -7.62 -17.78 -11.31
CA ASN A 32 -7.00 -18.29 -10.10
C ASN A 32 -5.68 -17.56 -9.85
N ILE A 33 -5.49 -17.06 -8.63
CA ILE A 33 -4.31 -16.29 -8.19
C ILE A 33 -3.90 -16.78 -6.81
N CYS A 34 -2.69 -17.34 -6.67
CA CYS A 34 -2.22 -17.88 -5.39
C CYS A 34 -1.89 -16.83 -4.33
N ASP A 35 -1.63 -15.59 -4.73
CA ASP A 35 -1.39 -14.46 -3.84
C ASP A 35 -2.03 -13.22 -4.46
N THR A 36 -3.19 -12.84 -3.94
CA THR A 36 -3.94 -11.69 -4.44
C THR A 36 -3.34 -10.35 -4.06
N LYS A 37 -2.29 -10.33 -3.21
CA LYS A 37 -1.66 -9.09 -2.73
C LYS A 37 -2.73 -8.11 -2.23
N TRP A 38 -2.78 -6.89 -2.77
CA TRP A 38 -3.78 -5.88 -2.42
C TRP A 38 -4.90 -5.73 -3.46
N ILE A 39 -5.17 -6.78 -4.26
CA ILE A 39 -6.32 -6.78 -5.18
C ILE A 39 -7.61 -6.64 -4.38
N LYS A 40 -8.49 -5.80 -4.87
CA LYS A 40 -9.82 -5.56 -4.30
C LYS A 40 -10.87 -5.38 -5.40
N PRO A 41 -12.16 -5.53 -5.09
CA PRO A 41 -13.24 -5.20 -6.02
C PRO A 41 -13.14 -3.76 -6.53
N LEU A 42 -13.55 -3.56 -7.78
CA LEU A 42 -13.51 -2.31 -8.56
C LEU A 42 -12.12 -1.81 -8.92
N MET A 43 -11.04 -2.49 -8.52
CA MET A 43 -9.69 -2.18 -8.98
C MET A 43 -9.56 -2.46 -10.47
N ILE A 44 -8.84 -1.58 -11.18
CA ILE A 44 -8.45 -1.83 -12.57
C ILE A 44 -7.03 -2.38 -12.56
N VAL A 45 -6.86 -3.53 -13.19
CA VAL A 45 -5.57 -4.21 -13.37
C VAL A 45 -5.25 -4.31 -14.85
N THR A 46 -3.97 -4.49 -15.17
CA THR A 46 -3.51 -4.58 -16.57
C THR A 46 -2.78 -5.90 -16.78
N ASP A 47 -3.09 -6.62 -17.83
CA ASP A 47 -2.39 -7.84 -18.20
C ASP A 47 -1.05 -7.55 -18.94
N SER A 48 -0.35 -8.61 -19.33
CA SER A 48 0.92 -8.52 -20.09
C SER A 48 0.78 -7.94 -21.49
N ASN A 49 -0.43 -7.90 -22.04
CA ASN A 49 -0.74 -7.33 -23.36
C ASN A 49 -1.07 -5.85 -23.30
N GLY A 50 -1.26 -5.31 -22.09
CA GLY A 50 -1.71 -3.95 -21.84
C GLY A 50 -3.23 -3.78 -21.82
N ASP A 51 -3.98 -4.89 -21.82
CA ASP A 51 -5.41 -4.89 -21.68
C ASP A 51 -5.84 -4.63 -20.24
N GLU A 52 -6.86 -3.80 -20.06
CA GLU A 52 -7.37 -3.41 -18.75
C GLU A 52 -8.61 -4.17 -18.36
N TYR A 53 -8.65 -4.63 -17.11
CA TYR A 53 -9.75 -5.39 -16.53
C TYR A 53 -10.17 -4.79 -15.20
N ARG A 54 -11.48 -4.70 -14.97
CA ARG A 54 -12.05 -4.32 -13.68
C ARG A 54 -12.35 -5.58 -12.88
N ILE A 55 -11.80 -5.66 -11.69
CA ILE A 55 -12.07 -6.75 -10.75
C ILE A 55 -13.48 -6.60 -10.20
N LEU A 56 -14.27 -7.66 -10.24
CA LEU A 56 -15.64 -7.69 -9.74
C LEU A 56 -15.69 -8.26 -8.32
N THR A 57 -15.12 -9.45 -8.16
CA THR A 57 -15.06 -10.13 -6.85
C THR A 57 -13.66 -10.67 -6.60
N VAL A 58 -13.31 -10.82 -5.32
CA VAL A 58 -12.02 -11.37 -4.88
C VAL A 58 -12.28 -12.41 -3.81
N GLU A 59 -11.78 -13.62 -4.01
CA GLU A 59 -11.58 -14.58 -2.94
C GLU A 59 -10.09 -14.60 -2.64
N SER A 60 -9.74 -14.19 -1.42
CA SER A 60 -8.35 -13.90 -1.06
C SER A 60 -7.46 -15.11 -1.21
N ASP A 61 -6.36 -14.93 -1.97
CA ASP A 61 -5.34 -15.95 -2.27
C ASP A 61 -5.89 -17.19 -2.97
N GLU A 62 -7.03 -17.06 -3.65
CA GLU A 62 -7.64 -18.14 -4.42
C GLU A 62 -7.95 -17.71 -5.85
N TRP A 63 -8.86 -16.73 -6.02
CA TRP A 63 -9.32 -16.32 -7.36
C TRP A 63 -9.96 -14.93 -7.38
N VAL A 64 -10.09 -14.40 -8.60
CA VAL A 64 -10.82 -13.17 -8.88
C VAL A 64 -11.78 -13.40 -10.06
N THR A 65 -12.92 -12.68 -10.06
CA THR A 65 -13.73 -12.48 -11.26
C THR A 65 -13.53 -11.05 -11.77
N TRP A 66 -13.75 -10.84 -13.05
CA TRP A 66 -13.39 -9.60 -13.71
C TRP A 66 -14.32 -9.31 -14.91
N GLU A 67 -14.24 -8.08 -15.41
CA GLU A 67 -14.83 -7.67 -16.69
C GLU A 67 -13.81 -6.81 -17.46
N PRO A 68 -13.75 -6.91 -18.79
CA PRO A 68 -12.88 -6.05 -19.59
C PRO A 68 -13.37 -4.59 -19.50
N VAL A 69 -12.42 -3.65 -19.36
CA VAL A 69 -12.74 -2.21 -19.36
C VAL A 69 -13.05 -1.74 -20.79
N GLN A 70 -12.36 -2.31 -21.78
CA GLN A 70 -12.54 -1.97 -23.18
C GLN A 70 -13.59 -2.90 -23.81
N GLN A 71 -14.63 -2.34 -24.42
CA GLN A 71 -15.76 -3.09 -25.01
C GLN A 71 -15.37 -4.10 -26.11
N ASN A 72 -14.20 -3.95 -26.72
CA ASN A 72 -13.72 -4.82 -27.80
C ASN A 72 -12.72 -5.87 -27.31
N ASN A 73 -12.38 -5.88 -26.03
CA ASN A 73 -11.48 -6.87 -25.46
C ASN A 73 -12.26 -8.17 -25.20
N THR A 74 -11.85 -9.26 -25.85
CA THR A 74 -12.40 -10.62 -25.70
C THR A 74 -11.40 -11.57 -25.06
N ASN A 75 -10.26 -11.06 -24.60
CA ASN A 75 -9.22 -11.86 -23.96
C ASN A 75 -9.59 -12.14 -22.50
N ASP A 76 -9.16 -13.29 -22.03
CA ASP A 76 -9.28 -13.68 -20.63
C ASP A 76 -8.15 -13.04 -19.81
N LEU A 77 -8.43 -12.73 -18.56
CA LEU A 77 -7.40 -12.22 -17.64
C LEU A 77 -6.51 -13.36 -17.19
N GLU A 78 -5.31 -13.46 -17.74
CA GLU A 78 -4.34 -14.50 -17.43
C GLU A 78 -2.88 -14.01 -17.53
N GLY A 79 -1.95 -14.85 -17.09
CA GLY A 79 -0.53 -14.55 -17.15
C GLY A 79 -0.08 -13.56 -16.08
N VAL A 80 0.82 -12.64 -16.45
CA VAL A 80 1.31 -11.61 -15.53
C VAL A 80 0.32 -10.45 -15.50
N ILE A 81 -0.24 -10.20 -14.32
CA ILE A 81 -1.21 -9.15 -14.06
C ILE A 81 -0.54 -8.07 -13.23
N THR A 82 -0.58 -6.84 -13.70
CA THR A 82 0.01 -5.67 -13.04
C THR A 82 -1.06 -4.90 -12.26
N LEU A 83 -0.80 -4.71 -10.97
CA LEU A 83 -1.64 -3.94 -10.06
C LEU A 83 -1.29 -2.45 -10.14
N PRO A 84 -2.23 -1.54 -9.87
CA PRO A 84 -1.93 -0.12 -9.69
C PRO A 84 -0.88 0.08 -8.60
N ALA A 85 0.15 0.87 -8.91
CA ALA A 85 1.15 1.24 -7.91
C ALA A 85 0.50 2.10 -6.82
N PRO A 86 0.73 1.80 -5.54
CA PRO A 86 0.19 2.61 -4.47
C PRO A 86 0.72 4.05 -4.52
N PHE A 87 -0.13 5.00 -4.17
CA PHE A 87 0.23 6.41 -4.14
C PHE A 87 1.02 6.74 -2.88
N TRP A 88 2.22 7.29 -3.05
CA TRP A 88 3.13 7.59 -1.95
C TRP A 88 3.08 9.05 -1.54
N ILE A 89 2.89 9.30 -0.24
CA ILE A 89 3.03 10.61 0.38
C ILE A 89 4.02 10.52 1.55
N THR A 90 4.82 11.56 1.74
CA THR A 90 5.65 11.73 2.94
C THR A 90 5.45 13.13 3.51
N GLY A 91 5.50 13.24 4.82
CA GLY A 91 5.43 14.54 5.47
C GLY A 91 4.59 14.55 6.73
N THR A 92 4.44 15.76 7.27
CA THR A 92 3.49 16.01 8.37
C THR A 92 2.05 15.89 7.87
N MET A 93 1.10 15.76 8.78
CA MET A 93 -0.33 15.69 8.44
C MET A 93 -0.78 16.86 7.54
N LEU A 94 -0.29 18.07 7.80
CA LEU A 94 -0.61 19.24 6.99
C LEU A 94 0.01 19.16 5.58
N ALA A 95 1.24 18.71 5.46
CA ALA A 95 1.92 18.54 4.17
C ALA A 95 1.24 17.44 3.34
N ALA A 96 0.92 16.31 3.96
CA ALA A 96 0.21 15.20 3.32
C ALA A 96 -1.16 15.63 2.79
N ASN A 97 -1.92 16.42 3.57
CA ASN A 97 -3.21 16.94 3.11
C ASN A 97 -3.06 17.89 1.90
N ARG A 98 -2.02 18.71 1.86
CA ARG A 98 -1.74 19.56 0.69
C ARG A 98 -1.39 18.75 -0.54
N GLU A 99 -0.51 17.77 -0.43
CA GLU A 99 -0.16 16.88 -1.55
C GLU A 99 -1.37 16.09 -2.03
N TRP A 100 -2.18 15.58 -1.12
CA TRP A 100 -3.42 14.89 -1.42
C TRP A 100 -4.39 15.79 -2.21
N THR A 101 -4.55 17.04 -1.82
CA THR A 101 -5.46 17.98 -2.48
C THR A 101 -4.97 18.37 -3.89
N ILE A 102 -3.64 18.50 -4.08
CA ILE A 102 -3.05 18.95 -5.34
C ILE A 102 -2.89 17.81 -6.36
N ALA A 103 -2.65 16.57 -5.91
CA ALA A 103 -2.20 15.47 -6.74
C ALA A 103 -3.19 15.10 -7.88
N SER A 104 -4.47 15.11 -7.65
CA SER A 104 -5.51 14.84 -8.66
C SER A 104 -6.90 15.04 -8.06
N ASN A 105 -7.88 15.35 -8.88
CA ASN A 105 -9.29 15.29 -8.48
C ASN A 105 -9.85 13.86 -8.57
N ASN A 106 -9.13 12.93 -9.20
CA ASN A 106 -9.54 11.54 -9.28
C ASN A 106 -9.04 10.76 -8.06
N LEU A 107 -9.96 10.35 -7.19
CA LEU A 107 -9.65 9.59 -5.97
C LEU A 107 -8.99 8.24 -6.30
N LEU A 108 -9.44 7.55 -7.36
CA LEU A 108 -8.91 6.24 -7.75
C LEU A 108 -7.41 6.27 -8.08
N SER A 109 -6.89 7.38 -8.61
CA SER A 109 -5.47 7.53 -8.90
C SER A 109 -4.59 7.76 -7.67
N LYS A 110 -5.19 7.93 -6.49
CA LYS A 110 -4.52 8.18 -5.21
C LYS A 110 -4.63 6.99 -4.25
N LEU A 111 -5.20 5.89 -4.72
CA LEU A 111 -5.47 4.71 -3.89
C LEU A 111 -4.89 3.44 -4.54
N PRO A 112 -4.40 2.52 -3.71
CA PRO A 112 -4.20 2.66 -2.26
C PRO A 112 -3.16 3.74 -1.92
N LEU A 113 -3.34 4.41 -0.79
CA LEU A 113 -2.43 5.43 -0.28
C LEU A 113 -1.43 4.81 0.70
N VAL A 114 -0.14 5.13 0.52
CA VAL A 114 0.87 4.87 1.54
C VAL A 114 1.47 6.19 2.00
N TRP A 115 1.28 6.48 3.27
CA TRP A 115 1.75 7.72 3.87
C TRP A 115 2.80 7.46 4.95
N LEU A 116 4.01 7.96 4.73
CA LEU A 116 5.06 8.01 5.75
C LEU A 116 4.88 9.28 6.59
N LEU A 117 4.50 9.12 7.85
CA LEU A 117 4.43 10.24 8.79
C LEU A 117 5.83 10.72 9.15
N GLU A 118 6.14 12.00 8.87
CA GLU A 118 7.46 12.60 9.06
C GLU A 118 7.73 13.00 10.52
N VAL A 119 7.27 12.15 11.46
CA VAL A 119 7.64 12.23 12.88
C VAL A 119 8.53 11.03 13.19
N ILE A 120 9.78 11.12 12.74
CA ILE A 120 10.75 10.02 12.80
C ILE A 120 11.72 10.28 13.94
N ARG A 121 11.73 9.38 14.94
CA ARG A 121 12.79 9.36 15.95
C ARG A 121 13.95 8.54 15.43
N MET A 122 15.12 9.16 15.31
CA MET A 122 16.31 8.53 14.77
C MET A 122 17.47 8.57 15.76
N THR A 123 18.15 7.44 15.94
CA THR A 123 19.39 7.32 16.68
C THR A 123 20.51 6.93 15.72
N LYS A 124 21.57 7.74 15.65
CA LYS A 124 22.73 7.50 14.78
C LYS A 124 23.89 6.93 15.57
N TYR A 125 24.62 5.99 14.95
CA TYR A 125 25.82 5.36 15.52
C TYR A 125 27.03 5.59 14.61
N GLY A 126 28.23 5.60 15.20
CA GLY A 126 29.48 5.67 14.47
C GLY A 126 30.02 7.08 14.24
N ARG A 127 31.09 7.17 13.41
CA ARG A 127 31.73 8.45 13.08
C ARG A 127 30.99 9.18 11.97
N GLU A 128 31.12 10.51 11.91
CA GLU A 128 30.35 11.43 11.05
C GLU A 128 30.20 11.05 9.57
N SER A 129 31.11 10.27 8.99
CA SER A 129 31.05 9.85 7.59
C SER A 129 30.41 8.47 7.37
N THR A 130 30.00 7.76 8.43
CA THR A 130 29.61 6.35 8.36
C THR A 130 28.55 5.99 9.40
N TYR A 131 27.39 6.66 9.31
CA TYR A 131 26.32 6.34 10.26
C TYR A 131 25.56 5.06 9.90
N ASP A 132 25.52 4.15 10.86
CA ASP A 132 24.40 3.26 11.02
C ASP A 132 23.31 4.01 11.78
N PHE A 133 22.05 3.68 11.58
CA PHE A 133 20.97 4.33 12.32
C PHE A 133 19.82 3.39 12.62
N ASP A 134 19.18 3.65 13.74
CA ASP A 134 17.85 3.18 14.05
C ASP A 134 16.85 4.30 13.81
N ALA A 135 15.74 4.00 13.18
CA ALA A 135 14.65 4.94 12.96
C ALA A 135 13.31 4.29 13.35
N ASP A 136 12.61 4.91 14.30
CA ASP A 136 11.24 4.56 14.61
C ASP A 136 10.35 5.28 13.58
N VAL A 137 9.66 4.51 12.74
CA VAL A 137 8.83 5.03 11.64
C VAL A 137 7.38 4.58 11.77
N ARG A 138 6.49 5.39 11.20
CA ARG A 138 5.06 5.13 11.14
C ARG A 138 4.61 5.28 9.70
N LEU A 139 4.09 4.19 9.15
CA LEU A 139 3.56 4.12 7.79
C LEU A 139 2.06 3.80 7.85
N PHE A 140 1.28 4.57 7.14
CA PHE A 140 -0.16 4.32 7.00
C PHE A 140 -0.45 3.76 5.61
N PHE A 141 -1.11 2.63 5.57
CA PHE A 141 -1.60 1.98 4.36
C PHE A 141 -3.11 2.13 4.36
N LEU A 142 -3.62 2.97 3.48
CA LEU A 142 -5.00 3.45 3.54
C LEU A 142 -5.70 3.28 2.19
N ASP A 143 -6.99 2.99 2.27
CA ASP A 143 -7.85 2.92 1.10
C ASP A 143 -9.23 3.51 1.39
N GLU A 144 -9.99 3.79 0.33
CA GLU A 144 -11.33 4.31 0.47
C GLU A 144 -12.26 3.28 1.12
N THR A 145 -13.08 3.76 2.04
CA THR A 145 -14.11 2.95 2.66
C THR A 145 -15.49 3.54 2.40
N ASN A 146 -16.43 2.68 2.05
CA ASN A 146 -17.83 3.06 1.93
C ASN A 146 -18.56 2.76 3.24
N THR A 147 -18.56 3.73 4.15
CA THR A 147 -19.16 3.58 5.49
C THR A 147 -20.69 3.40 5.46
N VAL A 148 -21.34 3.65 4.32
CA VAL A 148 -22.79 3.51 4.15
C VAL A 148 -23.17 2.13 3.64
N GLN A 149 -22.37 1.54 2.76
CA GLN A 149 -22.68 0.30 2.06
C GLN A 149 -21.97 -0.93 2.62
N PHE A 150 -20.80 -0.76 3.24
CA PHE A 150 -20.03 -1.90 3.74
C PHE A 150 -20.54 -2.39 5.10
N TYR A 151 -20.90 -3.66 5.16
CA TYR A 151 -20.98 -4.39 6.42
C TYR A 151 -19.57 -4.72 6.91
N THR A 152 -19.45 -5.20 8.15
CA THR A 152 -18.15 -5.51 8.78
C THR A 152 -17.31 -6.49 7.95
N ALA A 153 -17.94 -7.51 7.37
CA ALA A 153 -17.25 -8.49 6.52
C ALA A 153 -16.74 -7.85 5.23
N ASP A 154 -17.58 -7.03 4.56
CA ASP A 154 -17.21 -6.34 3.32
C ASP A 154 -16.07 -5.35 3.55
N HIS A 155 -16.14 -4.59 4.65
CA HIS A 155 -15.09 -3.67 5.03
C HIS A 155 -13.76 -4.39 5.26
N ARG A 156 -13.80 -5.55 5.93
CA ARG A 156 -12.60 -6.35 6.15
C ARG A 156 -12.02 -6.88 4.84
N ALA A 157 -12.86 -7.48 3.99
CA ALA A 157 -12.43 -8.08 2.74
C ALA A 157 -11.94 -7.03 1.71
N ASN A 158 -12.65 -5.90 1.59
CA ASN A 158 -12.41 -4.94 0.53
C ASN A 158 -11.39 -3.85 0.89
N VAL A 159 -11.12 -3.63 2.18
CA VAL A 159 -10.22 -2.56 2.63
C VAL A 159 -9.14 -3.07 3.57
N MET A 160 -9.52 -3.69 4.69
CA MET A 160 -8.55 -3.99 5.74
C MET A 160 -7.54 -5.05 5.29
N TYR A 161 -8.01 -6.17 4.74
CA TYR A 161 -7.15 -7.26 4.28
C TYR A 161 -6.19 -6.83 3.16
N PRO A 162 -6.61 -6.15 2.08
CA PRO A 162 -5.68 -5.60 1.09
C PRO A 162 -4.61 -4.69 1.68
N MET A 163 -4.94 -3.84 2.66
CA MET A 163 -3.98 -2.95 3.30
C MET A 163 -3.02 -3.68 4.24
N GLU A 164 -3.48 -4.71 4.93
CA GLU A 164 -2.62 -5.63 5.69
C GLU A 164 -1.62 -6.34 4.75
N LYS A 165 -2.07 -6.82 3.59
CA LYS A 165 -1.22 -7.45 2.57
C LYS A 165 -0.17 -6.47 2.02
N LEU A 166 -0.57 -5.26 1.67
CA LEU A 166 0.36 -4.25 1.16
C LEU A 166 1.42 -3.88 2.21
N SER A 167 1.05 -3.79 3.49
CA SER A 167 2.01 -3.58 4.57
C SER A 167 2.97 -4.77 4.72
N GLY A 168 2.49 -5.99 4.53
CA GLY A 168 3.29 -7.22 4.52
C GLY A 168 4.32 -7.23 3.39
N GLU A 169 3.94 -6.78 2.19
CA GLU A 169 4.87 -6.63 1.06
C GLU A 169 5.97 -5.61 1.36
N PHE A 170 5.66 -4.51 2.03
CA PHE A 170 6.67 -3.56 2.48
C PHE A 170 7.66 -4.21 3.46
N ILE A 171 7.16 -4.96 4.46
CA ILE A 171 8.00 -5.68 5.42
C ILE A 171 8.90 -6.70 4.70
N ARG A 172 8.35 -7.42 3.73
CA ARG A 172 9.11 -8.37 2.89
C ARG A 172 10.26 -7.65 2.17
N CYS A 173 9.98 -6.51 1.53
CA CYS A 173 11.02 -5.73 0.84
C CYS A 173 12.10 -5.19 1.78
N VAL A 174 11.74 -4.78 3.01
CA VAL A 174 12.73 -4.40 4.02
C VAL A 174 13.61 -5.59 4.37
N ASN A 175 13.03 -6.77 4.60
CA ASN A 175 13.76 -7.97 5.01
C ASN A 175 14.66 -8.53 3.90
N GLU A 176 14.29 -8.34 2.64
CA GLU A 176 15.11 -8.71 1.48
C GLU A 176 16.24 -7.71 1.21
N ASN A 177 16.12 -6.48 1.71
CA ASN A 177 17.10 -5.43 1.49
C ASN A 177 18.30 -5.59 2.44
N LYS A 178 19.44 -5.96 1.88
CA LYS A 178 20.70 -6.21 2.62
C LYS A 178 21.22 -5.01 3.43
N SER A 179 20.70 -3.82 3.22
CA SER A 179 21.07 -2.62 3.96
C SER A 179 20.35 -2.49 5.30
N PHE A 180 19.31 -3.29 5.52
CA PHE A 180 18.55 -3.28 6.76
C PHE A 180 18.76 -4.55 7.58
N LYS A 181 18.61 -4.41 8.89
CA LYS A 181 18.42 -5.57 9.76
C LYS A 181 17.03 -6.15 9.48
N THR A 182 16.94 -7.49 9.44
CA THR A 182 15.65 -8.18 9.36
C THR A 182 14.73 -7.71 10.48
N LEU A 183 13.49 -7.39 10.14
CA LEU A 183 12.48 -6.99 11.09
C LEU A 183 11.97 -8.22 11.84
N GLU A 184 12.19 -8.23 13.16
CA GLU A 184 11.73 -9.28 14.06
C GLU A 184 10.43 -8.86 14.75
N ASP A 185 10.29 -7.55 15.02
CA ASP A 185 9.16 -6.97 15.75
C ASP A 185 8.60 -5.76 14.98
N PHE A 186 7.30 -5.72 14.85
CA PHE A 186 6.54 -4.57 14.36
C PHE A 186 5.15 -4.55 14.96
N GLU A 187 4.55 -3.39 15.03
CA GLU A 187 3.17 -3.20 15.50
C GLU A 187 2.29 -2.82 14.31
N LEU A 188 1.16 -3.51 14.16
CA LEU A 188 0.14 -3.21 13.16
C LEU A 188 -1.14 -2.78 13.87
N ILE A 189 -1.59 -1.56 13.60
CA ILE A 189 -2.79 -0.97 14.19
C ILE A 189 -3.83 -0.77 13.09
N THR A 190 -5.03 -1.27 13.32
CA THR A 190 -6.14 -1.14 12.36
C THR A 190 -6.98 0.09 12.64
N PHE A 191 -7.37 0.80 11.58
CA PHE A 191 -8.29 1.93 11.62
C PHE A 191 -9.51 1.66 10.76
N SER A 192 -10.65 1.44 11.40
CA SER A 192 -11.94 1.32 10.68
C SER A 192 -12.37 2.65 10.07
N ARG A 193 -11.85 3.76 10.57
CA ARG A 193 -11.99 5.09 10.01
C ARG A 193 -10.77 5.93 10.38
N PHE A 194 -10.01 6.33 9.36
CA PHE A 194 -8.78 7.08 9.56
C PHE A 194 -9.05 8.58 9.56
N GLY A 195 -8.37 9.29 10.48
CA GLY A 195 -8.25 10.73 10.43
C GLY A 195 -9.56 11.50 10.64
N THR A 196 -10.45 11.01 11.48
CA THR A 196 -11.66 11.72 11.86
C THR A 196 -11.37 12.63 13.05
N GLU A 197 -11.42 13.94 12.87
CA GLU A 197 -11.42 14.91 13.95
C GLU A 197 -12.84 15.36 14.25
N GLN A 198 -13.19 15.41 15.53
CA GLN A 198 -14.44 16.03 15.96
C GLN A 198 -14.15 17.47 16.41
N ARG A 199 -14.59 18.44 15.63
CA ARG A 199 -14.56 19.85 15.99
C ARG A 199 -16.00 20.36 16.12
N GLU A 200 -16.35 20.91 17.26
CA GLU A 200 -17.67 21.51 17.52
C GLU A 200 -18.86 20.60 17.17
N GLY A 201 -18.72 19.30 17.38
CA GLY A 201 -19.75 18.31 17.05
C GLY A 201 -19.81 17.88 15.59
N ILE A 202 -18.94 18.42 14.71
CA ILE A 202 -18.84 18.04 13.31
C ILE A 202 -17.62 17.13 13.11
N PHE A 203 -17.85 15.99 12.49
CA PHE A 203 -16.76 15.09 12.07
C PHE A 203 -16.17 15.58 10.75
N GLN A 204 -14.88 15.89 10.74
CA GLN A 204 -14.13 16.21 9.53
C GLN A 204 -13.05 15.17 9.28
N ASN A 205 -12.90 14.75 8.04
CA ASN A 205 -11.79 13.90 7.64
C ASN A 205 -10.52 14.74 7.48
N ILE A 206 -9.38 14.23 7.93
CA ILE A 206 -8.09 14.90 7.78
C ILE A 206 -7.68 14.95 6.30
N LEU A 207 -7.86 13.86 5.58
CA LEU A 207 -7.82 13.81 4.13
C LEU A 207 -9.27 13.83 3.66
N ASP A 208 -9.56 14.61 2.64
CA ASP A 208 -10.94 14.86 2.14
C ASP A 208 -11.59 13.61 1.52
N ALA A 209 -11.45 12.47 2.19
CA ALA A 209 -11.97 11.16 1.83
C ALA A 209 -12.23 10.31 3.09
N ASN A 210 -13.16 9.37 2.97
CA ASN A 210 -13.36 8.34 3.99
C ASN A 210 -12.35 7.23 3.80
N LEU A 211 -11.29 7.25 4.59
CA LEU A 211 -10.22 6.27 4.52
C LEU A 211 -10.25 5.30 5.71
N SER A 212 -9.87 4.07 5.45
CA SER A 212 -9.62 3.02 6.43
C SER A 212 -8.33 2.29 6.07
N GLY A 213 -7.79 1.52 6.97
CA GLY A 213 -6.59 0.73 6.72
C GLY A 213 -5.78 0.46 7.95
N VAL A 214 -4.47 0.38 7.79
CA VAL A 214 -3.55 -0.02 8.86
C VAL A 214 -2.40 0.97 9.03
N GLU A 215 -1.94 1.12 10.25
CA GLU A 215 -0.68 1.78 10.60
C GLU A 215 0.35 0.72 10.94
N LEU A 216 1.45 0.73 10.23
CA LEU A 216 2.64 -0.05 10.56
C LEU A 216 3.60 0.84 11.37
N ARG A 217 3.89 0.43 12.59
CA ARG A 217 4.95 1.00 13.42
C ARG A 217 6.11 0.02 13.47
N VAL A 218 7.26 0.50 13.05
CA VAL A 218 8.43 -0.34 12.92
C VAL A 218 9.70 0.43 13.25
N ARG A 219 10.66 -0.27 13.86
CA ARG A 219 12.01 0.23 14.06
C ARG A 219 12.91 -0.32 12.97
N LEU A 220 13.33 0.55 12.07
CA LEU A 220 14.26 0.22 11.00
C LEU A 220 15.69 0.45 11.48
N THR A 221 16.50 -0.59 11.43
CA THR A 221 17.96 -0.50 11.66
C THR A 221 18.65 -0.60 10.31
N LYS A 222 19.31 0.48 9.87
CA LYS A 222 20.08 0.50 8.64
C LYS A 222 21.56 0.41 8.95
N TYR A 223 22.23 -0.56 8.33
CA TYR A 223 23.67 -0.66 8.32
C TYR A 223 24.26 0.01 7.08
N LYS A 224 25.38 0.67 7.25
CA LYS A 224 26.16 1.09 6.10
C LYS A 224 26.63 -0.15 5.36
N ALA A 225 26.30 -0.25 4.09
CA ALA A 225 26.94 -1.23 3.23
C ALA A 225 28.46 -0.99 3.32
N ASN A 226 29.20 -1.97 3.82
CA ASN A 226 30.65 -1.92 3.80
C ASN A 226 31.06 -1.73 2.34
N CYS A 227 31.45 -0.52 1.97
CA CYS A 227 32.16 -0.30 0.73
C CYS A 227 33.43 -1.14 0.84
N LYS A 228 33.46 -2.29 0.19
CA LYS A 228 34.72 -2.96 -0.10
C LYS A 228 35.46 -2.03 -1.05
N CYS A 229 36.42 -1.30 -0.50
CA CYS A 229 37.47 -0.68 -1.31
C CYS A 229 38.27 -1.77 -2.01
#